data_26a6470f0260b005434d2a90658fdc7b
#
_entry.id   26a6470f0260b005434d2a90658fdc7b
#
_cell.length_a   1.000
_cell.length_b   1.000
_cell.length_c   1.000
_cell.angle_alpha   90.00
_cell.angle_beta   90.00
_cell.angle_gamma   90.00
#
_symmetry.space_group_name_H-M   'P 1'
#
loop_
_entity.id
_entity.type
_entity.pdbx_description
1 polymer ?
#
loop_
_entity_poly.entity_id
_entity_poly.type
_entity_poly.pdbx_seq_one_letter_code
_entity_poly.pdbx_strand_id
1 'polypeptide(L)'
;MKFRRMLLRYKRLTEEELLQIEAESKKELSAANRKALAAPEPDPKSIYDFVMPEPYQPQKYKEGTHQEEGEKTFLVNAINETLKAEFRHNPDTFIWGQDVANKEKGGVFNVTKGMQQEFGDARVFSAPIAEDYIVGTANGMSRFDPKIHVVIEGAEFADYFWPAVEQYVECTHEYWRSNGKFAPNITLRLASGGYIGGGLYHSQNIEGALTTLPGARIVCPSFADDAAGLLRTSMRSKGFTLFLEPKALYNSVEAAAVVPEDFEVPFGKARIRREGTDLSIITYGNTCLLYTSPSP
;
A
#
# COMPACT_ATOMS: atom_id res chain seq x y z
N MET A 1 -28.79 18.13 10.13
CA MET A 1 -29.34 19.44 10.56
C MET A 1 -28.36 20.61 10.53
N LYS A 2 -27.09 20.46 11.00
CA LYS A 2 -26.10 21.57 10.96
C LYS A 2 -25.73 22.00 9.54
N PHE A 3 -25.49 21.07 8.63
CA PHE A 3 -25.08 21.33 7.24
C PHE A 3 -26.19 22.07 6.45
N ARG A 4 -27.45 21.62 6.53
CA ARG A 4 -28.58 22.31 5.92
C ARG A 4 -28.67 23.79 6.35
N ARG A 5 -28.54 24.07 7.67
CA ARG A 5 -28.54 25.44 8.20
C ARG A 5 -27.39 26.27 7.65
N MET A 6 -26.23 25.64 7.46
CA MET A 6 -25.04 26.29 6.91
C MET A 6 -25.28 26.70 5.44
N LEU A 7 -25.81 25.80 4.61
CA LEU A 7 -26.14 26.10 3.21
C LEU A 7 -27.08 27.28 3.07
N LEU A 8 -28.15 27.31 3.89
CA LEU A 8 -29.09 28.41 3.92
C LEU A 8 -28.49 29.71 4.42
N ARG A 9 -27.73 29.64 5.54
CA ARG A 9 -27.05 30.81 6.13
C ARG A 9 -26.07 31.49 5.18
N TYR A 10 -25.32 30.70 4.41
CA TYR A 10 -24.37 31.22 3.43
C TYR A 10 -24.98 31.43 2.05
N LYS A 11 -26.30 31.31 1.92
CA LYS A 11 -27.05 31.51 0.67
C LYS A 11 -26.49 30.66 -0.49
N ARG A 12 -26.05 29.45 -0.19
CA ARG A 12 -25.56 28.50 -1.20
C ARG A 12 -26.69 27.79 -1.91
N LEU A 13 -27.78 27.54 -1.18
CA LEU A 13 -29.04 26.99 -1.67
C LEU A 13 -30.20 27.68 -0.97
N THR A 14 -31.38 27.75 -1.63
CA THR A 14 -32.65 28.15 -1.05
C THR A 14 -33.31 26.97 -0.35
N GLU A 15 -34.33 27.24 0.46
CA GLU A 15 -35.14 26.20 1.09
C GLU A 15 -35.87 25.34 0.04
N GLU A 16 -36.33 25.96 -1.03
CA GLU A 16 -37.03 25.31 -2.14
C GLU A 16 -36.10 24.34 -2.90
N GLU A 17 -34.89 24.79 -3.24
CA GLU A 17 -33.88 23.94 -3.88
C GLU A 17 -33.49 22.75 -2.98
N LEU A 18 -33.36 22.96 -1.67
CA LEU A 18 -33.10 21.88 -0.73
C LEU A 18 -34.23 20.85 -0.68
N LEU A 19 -35.47 21.29 -0.64
CA LEU A 19 -36.64 20.41 -0.66
C LEU A 19 -36.76 19.64 -1.97
N GLN A 20 -36.44 20.28 -3.09
CA GLN A 20 -36.39 19.61 -4.39
C GLN A 20 -35.30 18.51 -4.42
N ILE A 21 -34.07 18.81 -3.99
CA ILE A 21 -32.99 17.84 -3.90
C ILE A 21 -33.38 16.66 -3.00
N GLU A 22 -33.97 16.94 -1.84
CA GLU A 22 -34.41 15.88 -0.92
C GLU A 22 -35.49 14.98 -1.56
N ALA A 23 -36.44 15.57 -2.29
CA ALA A 23 -37.53 14.83 -2.97
C ALA A 23 -36.96 13.96 -4.11
N GLU A 24 -36.06 14.51 -4.94
CA GLU A 24 -35.41 13.79 -6.03
C GLU A 24 -34.57 12.63 -5.49
N SER A 25 -33.71 12.89 -4.49
CA SER A 25 -32.89 11.87 -3.86
C SER A 25 -33.74 10.74 -3.25
N LYS A 26 -34.84 11.07 -2.59
CA LYS A 26 -35.80 10.09 -2.05
C LYS A 26 -36.44 9.24 -3.14
N LYS A 27 -36.78 9.85 -4.26
CA LYS A 27 -37.35 9.16 -5.42
C LYS A 27 -36.37 8.19 -6.04
N GLU A 28 -35.09 8.63 -6.26
CA GLU A 28 -34.04 7.80 -6.79
C GLU A 28 -33.73 6.63 -5.87
N LEU A 29 -33.55 6.89 -4.57
CA LEU A 29 -33.28 5.85 -3.58
C LEU A 29 -34.40 4.80 -3.54
N SER A 30 -35.65 5.25 -3.58
CA SER A 30 -36.82 4.34 -3.61
C SER A 30 -36.84 3.49 -4.87
N ALA A 31 -36.48 4.06 -6.02
CA ALA A 31 -36.39 3.33 -7.29
C ALA A 31 -35.25 2.31 -7.27
N ALA A 32 -34.08 2.70 -6.79
CA ALA A 32 -32.92 1.82 -6.65
C ALA A 32 -33.22 0.64 -5.70
N ASN A 33 -33.87 0.91 -4.57
CA ASN A 33 -34.27 -0.13 -3.62
C ASN A 33 -35.25 -1.14 -4.24
N ARG A 34 -36.28 -0.66 -4.94
CA ARG A 34 -37.21 -1.56 -5.66
C ARG A 34 -36.49 -2.42 -6.70
N LYS A 35 -35.56 -1.83 -7.45
CA LYS A 35 -34.76 -2.55 -8.44
C LYS A 35 -33.89 -3.63 -7.77
N ALA A 36 -33.26 -3.31 -6.64
CA ALA A 36 -32.43 -4.25 -5.89
C ALA A 36 -33.27 -5.42 -5.34
N LEU A 37 -34.44 -5.14 -4.75
CA LEU A 37 -35.33 -6.17 -4.22
C LEU A 37 -35.95 -7.07 -5.30
N ALA A 38 -36.08 -6.58 -6.53
CA ALA A 38 -36.60 -7.35 -7.66
C ALA A 38 -35.50 -8.07 -8.44
N ALA A 39 -34.23 -7.89 -8.10
CA ALA A 39 -33.13 -8.56 -8.76
C ALA A 39 -33.13 -10.08 -8.42
N PRO A 40 -32.72 -10.94 -9.36
CA PRO A 40 -32.54 -12.36 -9.05
C PRO A 40 -31.42 -12.55 -8.02
N GLU A 41 -31.48 -13.66 -7.29
CA GLU A 41 -30.38 -14.08 -6.42
C GLU A 41 -29.08 -14.18 -7.21
N PRO A 42 -27.93 -13.79 -6.63
CA PRO A 42 -26.64 -13.88 -7.30
C PRO A 42 -26.25 -15.34 -7.55
N ASP A 43 -25.52 -15.58 -8.65
CA ASP A 43 -24.91 -16.89 -8.89
C ASP A 43 -23.90 -17.18 -7.78
N PRO A 44 -24.00 -18.33 -7.06
CA PRO A 44 -23.02 -18.69 -6.03
C PRO A 44 -21.56 -18.68 -6.50
N LYS A 45 -21.30 -18.90 -7.78
CA LYS A 45 -19.95 -18.84 -8.35
C LYS A 45 -19.37 -17.43 -8.37
N SER A 46 -20.22 -16.40 -8.35
CA SER A 46 -19.80 -14.99 -8.34
C SER A 46 -19.11 -14.57 -7.05
N ILE A 47 -19.07 -15.41 -6.01
CA ILE A 47 -18.36 -15.14 -4.76
C ILE A 47 -16.85 -14.90 -4.98
N TYR A 48 -16.30 -15.42 -6.07
CA TYR A 48 -14.89 -15.22 -6.44
C TYR A 48 -14.66 -13.98 -7.31
N ASP A 49 -15.73 -13.32 -7.77
CA ASP A 49 -15.62 -12.16 -8.63
C ASP A 49 -15.20 -10.93 -7.81
N PHE A 50 -14.35 -10.12 -8.40
CA PHE A 50 -13.93 -8.82 -7.82
C PHE A 50 -13.31 -8.89 -6.42
N VAL A 51 -12.73 -10.01 -6.02
CA VAL A 51 -12.03 -10.13 -4.73
C VAL A 51 -10.80 -9.21 -4.71
N MET A 52 -10.06 -9.17 -5.81
CA MET A 52 -8.88 -8.32 -5.97
C MET A 52 -8.76 -7.84 -7.42
N PRO A 53 -8.45 -6.57 -7.65
CA PRO A 53 -8.19 -6.07 -9.01
C PRO A 53 -6.92 -6.69 -9.57
N GLU A 54 -6.87 -6.84 -10.90
CA GLU A 54 -5.65 -7.26 -11.59
C GLU A 54 -4.51 -6.29 -11.27
N PRO A 55 -3.34 -6.79 -10.88
CA PRO A 55 -2.20 -5.94 -10.60
C PRO A 55 -1.61 -5.34 -11.87
N TYR A 56 -0.86 -4.27 -11.72
CA TYR A 56 0.01 -3.78 -12.77
C TYR A 56 0.93 -4.89 -13.26
N GLN A 57 1.05 -5.00 -14.59
CA GLN A 57 1.95 -5.98 -15.22
C GLN A 57 3.23 -5.27 -15.66
N PRO A 58 4.38 -5.57 -15.02
CA PRO A 58 5.65 -5.00 -15.41
C PRO A 58 5.96 -5.23 -16.89
N GLN A 59 6.26 -4.16 -17.61
CA GLN A 59 6.54 -4.21 -19.04
C GLN A 59 8.00 -4.58 -19.33
N LYS A 60 8.88 -4.24 -18.42
CA LYS A 60 10.34 -4.40 -18.57
C LYS A 60 10.90 -5.63 -17.86
N TYR A 61 10.07 -6.35 -17.09
CA TYR A 61 10.55 -7.53 -16.38
C TYR A 61 10.92 -8.64 -17.37
N LYS A 62 12.16 -9.08 -17.27
CA LYS A 62 12.64 -10.32 -17.91
C LYS A 62 13.22 -11.19 -16.80
N GLU A 63 12.83 -12.46 -16.79
CA GLU A 63 13.45 -13.42 -15.87
C GLU A 63 14.97 -13.41 -16.04
N GLY A 64 15.71 -13.33 -14.94
CA GLY A 64 17.17 -13.23 -14.95
C GLY A 64 17.76 -11.83 -15.17
N THR A 65 16.95 -10.75 -15.13
CA THR A 65 17.45 -9.37 -15.29
C THR A 65 18.04 -8.74 -14.03
N HIS A 66 18.18 -9.49 -12.95
CA HIS A 66 18.93 -9.05 -11.78
C HIS A 66 20.40 -8.88 -12.12
N GLN A 67 20.95 -7.75 -11.74
CA GLN A 67 22.38 -7.45 -11.96
C GLN A 67 23.19 -7.86 -10.75
N GLU A 68 24.26 -8.59 -10.97
CA GLU A 68 25.21 -9.00 -9.91
C GLU A 68 26.42 -8.07 -9.86
N GLU A 69 26.77 -7.45 -11.00
CA GLU A 69 27.88 -6.52 -11.12
C GLU A 69 27.43 -5.07 -11.05
N GLY A 70 28.04 -4.27 -10.21
CA GLY A 70 27.75 -2.86 -10.02
C GLY A 70 27.81 -2.43 -8.56
N GLU A 71 27.50 -1.17 -8.32
CA GLU A 71 27.42 -0.62 -6.97
C GLU A 71 26.16 -1.11 -6.26
N LYS A 72 26.35 -1.83 -5.14
CA LYS A 72 25.27 -2.32 -4.32
C LYS A 72 24.73 -1.21 -3.41
N THR A 73 23.43 -1.12 -3.29
CA THR A 73 22.75 -0.22 -2.35
C THR A 73 22.04 -1.00 -1.26
N PHE A 74 21.85 -0.39 -0.10
CA PHE A 74 21.07 -0.95 0.99
C PHE A 74 19.57 -0.89 0.68
N LEU A 75 18.81 -1.80 1.29
CA LEU A 75 17.37 -1.90 1.12
C LEU A 75 16.65 -0.58 1.44
N VAL A 76 17.04 0.12 2.50
CA VAL A 76 16.46 1.43 2.87
C VAL A 76 16.66 2.47 1.78
N ASN A 77 17.83 2.53 1.16
CA ASN A 77 18.12 3.48 0.09
C ASN A 77 17.38 3.12 -1.20
N ALA A 78 17.29 1.83 -1.53
CA ALA A 78 16.53 1.34 -2.67
C ALA A 78 15.05 1.74 -2.59
N ILE A 79 14.44 1.63 -1.40
CA ILE A 79 13.06 2.09 -1.17
C ILE A 79 12.97 3.61 -1.33
N ASN A 80 13.86 4.39 -0.70
CA ASN A 80 13.85 5.85 -0.79
C ASN A 80 13.95 6.35 -2.24
N GLU A 81 14.94 5.85 -2.99
CA GLU A 81 15.13 6.27 -4.39
C GLU A 81 13.98 5.81 -5.29
N THR A 82 13.37 4.66 -5.02
CA THR A 82 12.17 4.21 -5.75
C THR A 82 10.98 5.13 -5.48
N LEU A 83 10.74 5.50 -4.20
CA LEU A 83 9.69 6.47 -3.86
C LEU A 83 9.89 7.78 -4.61
N LYS A 84 11.09 8.34 -4.59
CA LYS A 84 11.41 9.58 -5.31
C LYS A 84 11.20 9.44 -6.81
N ALA A 85 11.65 8.34 -7.41
CA ALA A 85 11.46 8.08 -8.84
C ALA A 85 9.98 8.04 -9.22
N GLU A 86 9.15 7.32 -8.46
CA GLU A 86 7.70 7.25 -8.71
C GLU A 86 6.99 8.60 -8.48
N PHE A 87 7.43 9.40 -7.51
CA PHE A 87 6.92 10.77 -7.29
C PHE A 87 7.27 11.74 -8.42
N ARG A 88 8.45 11.58 -9.05
CA ARG A 88 8.83 12.34 -10.27
C ARG A 88 8.02 11.88 -11.47
N HIS A 89 7.77 10.58 -11.56
CA HIS A 89 7.02 9.97 -12.67
C HIS A 89 5.53 10.35 -12.65
N ASN A 90 4.91 10.37 -11.46
CA ASN A 90 3.49 10.68 -11.30
C ASN A 90 3.26 11.84 -10.32
N PRO A 91 2.85 13.04 -10.80
CA PRO A 91 2.58 14.20 -9.94
C PRO A 91 1.39 13.99 -9.00
N ASP A 92 0.49 13.04 -9.28
CA ASP A 92 -0.66 12.70 -8.45
C ASP A 92 -0.34 11.64 -7.39
N THR A 93 0.94 11.46 -7.04
CA THR A 93 1.39 10.58 -5.95
C THR A 93 1.56 11.38 -4.68
N PHE A 94 1.02 10.85 -3.57
CA PHE A 94 1.07 11.46 -2.24
C PHE A 94 1.58 10.45 -1.21
N ILE A 95 2.30 10.95 -0.19
CA ILE A 95 2.73 10.13 0.94
C ILE A 95 2.49 10.84 2.25
N TRP A 96 1.89 10.14 3.20
CA TRP A 96 1.79 10.59 4.57
C TRP A 96 1.77 9.42 5.56
N GLY A 97 1.93 9.75 6.82
CA GLY A 97 1.95 8.78 7.91
C GLY A 97 2.65 9.35 9.13
N GLN A 98 3.08 8.44 9.98
CA GLN A 98 3.79 8.80 11.20
C GLN A 98 5.23 9.18 10.84
N ASP A 99 5.64 10.37 11.27
CA ASP A 99 7.01 10.93 11.13
C ASP A 99 7.56 11.00 9.69
N VAL A 100 6.70 11.01 8.68
CA VAL A 100 7.09 10.98 7.25
C VAL A 100 7.83 12.25 6.84
N ALA A 101 7.38 13.43 7.30
CA ALA A 101 7.82 14.73 6.84
C ALA A 101 8.82 15.40 7.80
N ASN A 102 9.76 14.65 8.32
CA ASN A 102 10.83 15.20 9.14
C ASN A 102 11.93 15.77 8.24
N LYS A 103 12.23 17.06 8.40
CA LYS A 103 13.23 17.78 7.58
C LYS A 103 14.64 17.20 7.67
N GLU A 104 15.00 16.65 8.83
CA GLU A 104 16.36 16.16 9.07
C GLU A 104 16.49 14.66 8.83
N LYS A 105 15.42 13.91 9.04
CA LYS A 105 15.48 12.44 9.05
C LYS A 105 14.45 11.90 8.07
N GLY A 106 13.52 11.61 7.84
CA GLY A 106 12.61 10.89 6.93
C GLY A 106 12.14 9.60 7.58
N GLY A 107 11.42 9.76 8.71
CA GLY A 107 10.96 8.66 9.52
C GLY A 107 12.05 8.08 10.43
N VAL A 108 11.67 7.11 11.26
CA VAL A 108 12.57 6.45 12.22
C VAL A 108 13.76 5.78 11.53
N PHE A 109 13.55 5.24 10.33
CA PHE A 109 14.56 4.52 9.56
C PHE A 109 15.10 5.30 8.35
N ASN A 110 14.82 6.59 8.24
CA ASN A 110 15.26 7.47 7.15
C ASN A 110 14.71 7.12 5.76
N VAL A 111 13.66 6.32 5.66
CA VAL A 111 13.14 5.84 4.37
C VAL A 111 12.58 6.98 3.51
N THR A 112 11.97 8.00 4.12
CA THR A 112 11.41 9.17 3.40
C THR A 112 12.34 10.38 3.41
N LYS A 113 13.62 10.19 3.74
CA LYS A 113 14.60 11.28 3.80
C LYS A 113 14.68 12.08 2.50
N GLY A 114 14.54 13.40 2.61
CA GLY A 114 14.66 14.32 1.48
C GLY A 114 13.39 14.45 0.63
N MET A 115 12.36 13.65 0.87
CA MET A 115 11.16 13.67 0.04
C MET A 115 10.36 14.97 0.20
N GLN A 116 10.15 15.47 1.43
CA GLN A 116 9.40 16.72 1.61
C GLN A 116 10.14 17.92 1.02
N GLN A 117 11.47 17.93 1.09
CA GLN A 117 12.28 18.99 0.49
C GLN A 117 12.16 19.01 -1.04
N GLU A 118 12.06 17.85 -1.66
CA GLU A 118 11.98 17.72 -3.11
C GLU A 118 10.56 17.93 -3.65
N PHE A 119 9.54 17.38 -2.98
CA PHE A 119 8.16 17.33 -3.51
C PHE A 119 7.17 18.25 -2.80
N GLY A 120 7.60 18.92 -1.72
CA GLY A 120 6.79 19.87 -0.97
C GLY A 120 5.82 19.22 0.03
N ASP A 121 5.31 20.06 0.94
CA ASP A 121 4.43 19.67 2.04
C ASP A 121 3.00 19.31 1.59
N ALA A 122 2.60 19.75 0.42
CA ALA A 122 1.31 19.37 -0.17
C ALA A 122 1.26 17.88 -0.61
N ARG A 123 2.41 17.27 -0.90
CA ARG A 123 2.50 15.88 -1.35
C ARG A 123 3.15 14.95 -0.32
N VAL A 124 3.96 15.48 0.58
CA VAL A 124 4.72 14.73 1.59
C VAL A 124 4.50 15.38 2.95
N PHE A 125 3.70 14.75 3.81
CA PHE A 125 3.33 15.33 5.10
C PHE A 125 3.20 14.28 6.19
N SER A 126 3.35 14.71 7.45
CA SER A 126 3.13 13.85 8.61
C SER A 126 1.66 13.88 9.03
N ALA A 127 1.15 12.73 9.45
CA ALA A 127 -0.12 12.58 10.11
C ALA A 127 0.08 12.46 11.64
N PRO A 128 -0.95 12.71 12.45
CA PRO A 128 -0.93 12.32 13.85
C PRO A 128 -0.81 10.80 14.00
N ILE A 129 -0.41 10.35 15.19
CA ILE A 129 -0.43 8.91 15.55
C ILE A 129 -1.89 8.49 15.72
N ALA A 130 -2.49 8.09 14.62
CA ALA A 130 -3.87 7.64 14.51
C ALA A 130 -3.99 6.75 13.25
N GLU A 131 -3.76 5.48 13.41
CA GLU A 131 -3.57 4.52 12.32
C GLU A 131 -4.83 4.37 11.47
N ASP A 132 -5.99 4.34 12.09
CA ASP A 132 -7.31 4.32 11.45
C ASP A 132 -7.55 5.57 10.60
N TYR A 133 -7.17 6.75 11.09
CA TYR A 133 -7.24 8.00 10.33
C TYR A 133 -6.31 7.97 9.12
N ILE A 134 -5.09 7.47 9.26
CA ILE A 134 -4.11 7.40 8.16
C ILE A 134 -4.67 6.55 7.02
N VAL A 135 -5.19 5.36 7.32
CA VAL A 135 -5.74 4.44 6.30
C VAL A 135 -7.08 4.94 5.76
N GLY A 136 -7.97 5.41 6.64
CA GLY A 136 -9.29 5.92 6.24
C GLY A 136 -9.21 7.14 5.32
N THR A 137 -8.28 8.07 5.58
CA THR A 137 -8.05 9.22 4.70
C THR A 137 -7.42 8.80 3.37
N ALA A 138 -6.57 7.78 3.34
CA ALA A 138 -6.02 7.21 2.12
C ALA A 138 -7.12 6.61 1.24
N ASN A 139 -8.05 5.87 1.81
CA ASN A 139 -9.21 5.34 1.10
C ASN A 139 -10.06 6.49 0.51
N GLY A 140 -10.37 7.50 1.32
CA GLY A 140 -11.14 8.67 0.88
C GLY A 140 -10.46 9.44 -0.26
N MET A 141 -9.14 9.66 -0.19
CA MET A 141 -8.37 10.35 -1.21
C MET A 141 -8.30 9.55 -2.52
N SER A 142 -8.08 8.24 -2.42
CA SER A 142 -8.08 7.34 -3.58
C SER A 142 -9.45 7.25 -4.26
N ARG A 143 -10.55 7.41 -3.50
CA ARG A 143 -11.92 7.47 -4.05
C ARG A 143 -12.23 8.79 -4.75
N PHE A 144 -11.60 9.88 -4.32
CA PHE A 144 -11.82 11.21 -4.88
C PHE A 144 -11.41 11.28 -6.35
N ASP A 145 -10.22 10.75 -6.69
CA ASP A 145 -9.77 10.67 -8.08
C ASP A 145 -8.96 9.37 -8.29
N PRO A 146 -9.35 8.51 -9.24
CA PRO A 146 -8.66 7.26 -9.52
C PRO A 146 -7.25 7.40 -10.09
N LYS A 147 -6.80 8.62 -10.42
CA LYS A 147 -5.41 8.92 -10.83
C LYS A 147 -4.47 9.07 -9.64
N ILE A 148 -5.03 9.34 -8.48
CA ILE A 148 -4.25 9.54 -7.26
C ILE A 148 -3.66 8.20 -6.82
N HIS A 149 -2.35 8.19 -6.61
CA HIS A 149 -1.61 7.09 -5.99
C HIS A 149 -1.26 7.48 -4.56
N VAL A 150 -1.68 6.67 -3.62
CA VAL A 150 -1.46 6.94 -2.21
C VAL A 150 -0.44 5.98 -1.64
N VAL A 151 0.61 6.52 -1.05
CA VAL A 151 1.50 5.79 -0.16
C VAL A 151 1.22 6.25 1.26
N ILE A 152 1.00 5.32 2.16
CA ILE A 152 0.89 5.64 3.58
C ILE A 152 1.92 4.84 4.36
N GLU A 153 2.37 5.41 5.46
CA GLU A 153 3.48 4.86 6.22
C GLU A 153 3.14 4.72 7.69
N GLY A 154 3.31 3.50 8.20
CA GLY A 154 3.44 3.22 9.62
C GLY A 154 4.92 3.16 9.96
N ALA A 155 5.55 4.33 10.10
CA ALA A 155 6.98 4.45 10.27
C ALA A 155 7.50 3.80 11.54
N GLU A 156 6.63 3.63 12.54
CA GLU A 156 7.06 3.10 13.79
C GLU A 156 7.14 1.58 13.74
N PHE A 157 6.05 0.85 13.48
CA PHE A 157 6.14 -0.62 13.40
C PHE A 157 4.82 -1.22 12.94
N ALA A 158 4.87 -2.32 12.23
CA ALA A 158 3.71 -3.01 11.68
C ALA A 158 2.72 -3.48 12.76
N ASP A 159 3.22 -3.91 13.90
CA ASP A 159 2.43 -4.38 15.03
C ASP A 159 1.71 -3.28 15.83
N TYR A 160 1.96 -2.01 15.54
CA TYR A 160 1.18 -0.89 16.06
C TYR A 160 -0.02 -0.51 15.18
N PHE A 161 -0.12 -1.05 13.97
CA PHE A 161 -1.17 -0.71 13.03
C PHE A 161 -2.47 -1.53 13.22
N TRP A 162 -2.59 -2.35 14.26
CA TRP A 162 -3.81 -3.09 14.56
C TRP A 162 -5.08 -2.22 14.70
N PRO A 163 -5.05 -0.99 15.24
CA PRO A 163 -6.23 -0.13 15.27
C PRO A 163 -6.80 0.18 13.89
N ALA A 164 -6.00 0.10 12.82
CA ALA A 164 -6.43 0.36 11.45
C ALA A 164 -7.04 -0.85 10.72
N VAL A 165 -7.13 -2.03 11.36
CA VAL A 165 -7.61 -3.25 10.68
C VAL A 165 -9.02 -3.09 10.12
N GLU A 166 -9.91 -2.37 10.78
CA GLU A 166 -11.23 -2.05 10.25
C GLU A 166 -11.12 -1.29 8.91
N GLN A 167 -10.22 -0.32 8.83
CA GLN A 167 -9.97 0.43 7.60
C GLN A 167 -9.31 -0.42 6.51
N TYR A 168 -8.50 -1.42 6.87
CA TYR A 168 -7.98 -2.39 5.89
C TYR A 168 -9.15 -3.16 5.25
N VAL A 169 -10.09 -3.63 6.06
CA VAL A 169 -11.29 -4.33 5.57
C VAL A 169 -12.06 -3.44 4.61
N GLU A 170 -12.26 -2.17 4.96
CA GLU A 170 -12.93 -1.21 4.08
C GLU A 170 -12.18 -1.07 2.73
N CYS A 171 -10.87 -0.86 2.76
CA CYS A 171 -10.07 -0.73 1.54
C CYS A 171 -10.11 -2.00 0.66
N THR A 172 -10.03 -3.17 1.26
CA THR A 172 -9.99 -4.44 0.52
C THR A 172 -11.35 -4.81 -0.09
N HIS A 173 -12.46 -4.40 0.55
CA HIS A 173 -13.81 -4.72 0.08
C HIS A 173 -14.35 -3.75 -0.98
N GLU A 174 -13.73 -2.62 -1.21
CA GLU A 174 -14.22 -1.59 -2.14
C GLU A 174 -14.39 -2.12 -3.57
N TYR A 175 -13.47 -2.96 -4.04
CA TYR A 175 -13.55 -3.53 -5.37
C TYR A 175 -14.75 -4.47 -5.52
N TRP A 176 -14.97 -5.34 -4.54
CA TRP A 176 -16.12 -6.22 -4.50
C TRP A 176 -17.43 -5.46 -4.36
N ARG A 177 -17.54 -4.52 -3.39
CA ARG A 177 -18.75 -3.72 -3.17
C ARG A 177 -19.18 -2.92 -4.39
N SER A 178 -18.22 -2.43 -5.15
CA SER A 178 -18.48 -1.64 -6.35
C SER A 178 -18.71 -2.49 -7.59
N ASN A 179 -18.73 -3.80 -7.47
CA ASN A 179 -18.81 -4.74 -8.60
C ASN A 179 -17.72 -4.46 -9.65
N GLY A 180 -16.47 -4.37 -9.19
CA GLY A 180 -15.28 -4.16 -10.01
C GLY A 180 -15.07 -2.73 -10.52
N LYS A 181 -15.91 -1.75 -10.12
CA LYS A 181 -15.85 -0.38 -10.65
C LYS A 181 -14.79 0.48 -9.99
N PHE A 182 -14.51 0.24 -8.73
CA PHE A 182 -13.57 1.01 -7.94
C PHE A 182 -12.65 0.10 -7.14
N ALA A 183 -11.36 0.39 -7.21
CA ALA A 183 -10.35 -0.18 -6.35
C ALA A 183 -9.44 0.96 -5.84
N PRO A 184 -9.11 1.00 -4.55
CA PRO A 184 -8.19 2.00 -4.03
C PRO A 184 -6.79 1.81 -4.61
N ASN A 185 -6.04 2.91 -4.80
CA ASN A 185 -4.62 2.88 -5.18
C ASN A 185 -3.77 3.17 -3.96
N ILE A 186 -3.66 2.20 -3.06
CA ILE A 186 -3.00 2.39 -1.77
C ILE A 186 -1.86 1.39 -1.58
N THR A 187 -0.67 1.90 -1.30
CA THR A 187 0.46 1.12 -0.80
C THR A 187 0.72 1.53 0.64
N LEU A 188 0.43 0.65 1.60
CA LEU A 188 0.75 0.85 3.01
C LEU A 188 2.11 0.22 3.31
N ARG A 189 3.08 1.05 3.65
CA ARG A 189 4.42 0.65 4.04
C ARG A 189 4.52 0.49 5.56
N LEU A 190 4.98 -0.65 6.00
CA LEU A 190 5.09 -1.02 7.41
C LEU A 190 6.45 -1.64 7.71
N ALA A 191 7.19 -1.05 8.64
CA ALA A 191 8.40 -1.66 9.18
C ALA A 191 8.04 -2.90 9.99
N SER A 192 8.52 -4.08 9.62
CA SER A 192 8.10 -5.39 10.14
C SER A 192 9.26 -6.20 10.76
N GLY A 193 8.93 -7.12 11.63
CA GLY A 193 9.86 -8.09 12.20
C GLY A 193 10.72 -7.58 13.36
N GLY A 194 11.59 -8.46 13.89
CA GLY A 194 12.44 -8.20 15.03
C GLY A 194 13.87 -7.79 14.67
N TYR A 195 14.81 -8.18 15.55
CA TYR A 195 16.26 -8.03 15.44
C TYR A 195 16.82 -6.62 15.58
N ILE A 196 16.03 -5.68 16.11
CA ILE A 196 16.50 -4.30 16.37
C ILE A 196 16.57 -3.96 17.87
N GLY A 197 16.25 -4.90 18.75
CA GLY A 197 16.20 -4.65 20.20
C GLY A 197 14.98 -3.86 20.67
N GLY A 198 13.90 -3.81 19.88
CA GLY A 198 12.70 -3.00 20.13
C GLY A 198 11.72 -3.59 21.17
N GLY A 199 12.04 -4.74 21.75
CA GLY A 199 11.15 -5.40 22.70
C GLY A 199 9.95 -6.09 22.04
N LEU A 200 8.95 -6.46 22.83
CA LEU A 200 7.83 -7.29 22.40
C LEU A 200 6.96 -6.63 21.31
N TYR A 201 6.60 -5.36 21.50
CA TYR A 201 5.69 -4.61 20.61
C TYR A 201 6.34 -4.01 19.37
N HIS A 202 7.62 -4.24 19.16
CA HIS A 202 8.37 -3.71 18.03
C HIS A 202 9.08 -4.81 17.25
N SER A 203 8.63 -6.06 17.40
CA SER A 203 9.36 -7.21 16.90
C SER A 203 8.48 -8.27 16.24
N GLN A 204 7.19 -8.01 16.05
CA GLN A 204 6.25 -9.00 15.53
C GLN A 204 6.31 -9.07 14.00
N ASN A 205 6.09 -10.27 13.49
CA ASN A 205 5.75 -10.56 12.11
C ASN A 205 4.25 -10.73 12.03
N ILE A 206 3.57 -9.86 11.28
CA ILE A 206 2.10 -9.78 11.27
C ILE A 206 1.47 -10.34 9.99
N GLU A 207 2.27 -10.72 9.01
CA GLU A 207 1.80 -11.19 7.71
C GLU A 207 0.82 -12.36 7.81
N GLY A 208 1.05 -13.30 8.73
CA GLY A 208 0.16 -14.43 8.94
C GLY A 208 -1.27 -14.03 9.32
N ALA A 209 -1.43 -13.03 10.19
CA ALA A 209 -2.74 -12.50 10.55
C ALA A 209 -3.38 -11.72 9.38
N LEU A 210 -2.59 -10.99 8.62
CA LEU A 210 -3.07 -10.20 7.47
C LEU A 210 -3.56 -11.07 6.31
N THR A 211 -3.13 -12.33 6.20
CA THR A 211 -3.65 -13.27 5.19
C THR A 211 -5.14 -13.59 5.37
N THR A 212 -5.73 -13.25 6.50
CA THR A 212 -7.17 -13.40 6.74
C THR A 212 -8.01 -12.29 6.08
N LEU A 213 -7.38 -11.29 5.46
CA LEU A 213 -8.04 -10.18 4.80
C LEU A 213 -8.16 -10.44 3.28
N PRO A 214 -9.34 -10.87 2.77
CA PRO A 214 -9.52 -11.05 1.34
C PRO A 214 -9.31 -9.73 0.58
N GLY A 215 -8.64 -9.77 -0.56
CA GLY A 215 -8.42 -8.60 -1.40
C GLY A 215 -7.19 -7.75 -1.04
N ALA A 216 -6.46 -8.07 0.03
CA ALA A 216 -5.18 -7.45 0.34
C ALA A 216 -4.02 -8.18 -0.36
N ARG A 217 -3.08 -7.42 -0.92
CA ARG A 217 -1.78 -7.96 -1.34
C ARG A 217 -0.78 -7.75 -0.21
N ILE A 218 -0.03 -8.78 0.11
CA ILE A 218 1.02 -8.73 1.12
C ILE A 218 2.35 -8.94 0.42
N VAL A 219 3.26 -7.97 0.54
CA VAL A 219 4.57 -7.97 -0.08
C VAL A 219 5.64 -7.86 0.99
N CYS A 220 6.64 -8.72 0.96
CA CYS A 220 7.73 -8.72 1.92
C CYS A 220 9.07 -9.01 1.19
N PRO A 221 9.79 -7.96 0.77
CA PRO A 221 11.06 -8.13 0.05
C PRO A 221 12.17 -8.63 0.94
N SER A 222 13.20 -9.25 0.33
CA SER A 222 14.39 -9.74 1.01
C SER A 222 15.66 -8.98 0.61
N PHE A 223 15.73 -8.47 -0.60
CA PHE A 223 16.89 -7.79 -1.17
C PHE A 223 16.53 -6.40 -1.69
N ALA A 224 17.53 -5.54 -1.83
CA ALA A 224 17.34 -4.15 -2.24
C ALA A 224 16.71 -4.01 -3.64
N ASP A 225 17.10 -4.83 -4.59
CA ASP A 225 16.54 -4.88 -5.94
C ASP A 225 15.06 -5.35 -5.93
N ASP A 226 14.77 -6.41 -5.16
CA ASP A 226 13.40 -6.90 -5.00
C ASP A 226 12.52 -5.83 -4.32
N ALA A 227 13.05 -5.12 -3.31
CA ALA A 227 12.32 -4.04 -2.65
C ALA A 227 11.98 -2.91 -3.61
N ALA A 228 12.93 -2.45 -4.41
CA ALA A 228 12.70 -1.43 -5.43
C ALA A 228 11.65 -1.86 -6.47
N GLY A 229 11.83 -3.07 -7.03
CA GLY A 229 10.95 -3.57 -8.09
C GLY A 229 9.55 -3.87 -7.61
N LEU A 230 9.39 -4.49 -6.44
CA LEU A 230 8.09 -4.77 -5.84
C LEU A 230 7.36 -3.50 -5.37
N LEU A 231 8.08 -2.52 -4.82
CA LEU A 231 7.49 -1.24 -4.42
C LEU A 231 6.94 -0.49 -5.63
N ARG A 232 7.70 -0.45 -6.72
CA ARG A 232 7.27 0.17 -7.98
C ARG A 232 6.01 -0.50 -8.52
N THR A 233 5.97 -1.83 -8.54
CA THR A 233 4.79 -2.59 -8.95
C THR A 233 3.62 -2.35 -8.01
N SER A 234 3.84 -2.25 -6.69
CA SER A 234 2.80 -1.93 -5.71
C SER A 234 2.18 -0.56 -5.96
N MET A 235 3.01 0.45 -6.13
CA MET A 235 2.55 1.84 -6.35
C MET A 235 1.80 2.00 -7.68
N ARG A 236 2.11 1.21 -8.69
CA ARG A 236 1.44 1.24 -10.00
C ARG A 236 0.20 0.36 -10.07
N SER A 237 -0.01 -0.51 -9.09
CA SER A 237 -1.16 -1.43 -9.04
C SER A 237 -2.37 -0.80 -8.36
N LYS A 238 -3.56 -1.08 -8.89
CA LYS A 238 -4.81 -0.83 -8.17
C LYS A 238 -5.00 -1.89 -7.09
N GLY A 239 -5.73 -1.51 -6.04
CA GLY A 239 -5.97 -2.35 -4.87
C GLY A 239 -5.11 -1.96 -3.68
N PHE A 240 -5.42 -2.54 -2.54
CA PHE A 240 -4.74 -2.30 -1.28
C PHE A 240 -3.54 -3.25 -1.15
N THR A 241 -2.34 -2.68 -1.04
CA THR A 241 -1.09 -3.43 -0.89
C THR A 241 -0.43 -3.11 0.43
N LEU A 242 -0.18 -4.13 1.24
CA LEU A 242 0.61 -4.10 2.47
C LEU A 242 2.06 -4.43 2.11
N PHE A 243 2.94 -3.43 2.18
CA PHE A 243 4.35 -3.56 1.87
C PHE A 243 5.14 -3.66 3.17
N LEU A 244 5.45 -4.88 3.58
CA LEU A 244 6.13 -5.18 4.84
C LEU A 244 7.64 -5.10 4.66
N GLU A 245 8.28 -4.17 5.37
CA GLU A 245 9.71 -3.91 5.26
C GLU A 245 10.47 -4.56 6.43
N PRO A 246 11.22 -5.64 6.22
CA PRO A 246 11.96 -6.27 7.30
C PRO A 246 13.04 -5.32 7.85
N LYS A 247 12.83 -4.81 9.06
CA LYS A 247 13.72 -3.82 9.70
C LYS A 247 15.18 -4.26 9.78
N ALA A 248 15.40 -5.53 10.06
CA ALA A 248 16.73 -6.09 10.12
C ALA A 248 17.49 -5.99 8.79
N LEU A 249 16.79 -5.87 7.67
CA LEU A 249 17.38 -5.83 6.34
C LEU A 249 17.68 -4.42 5.82
N TYR A 250 17.16 -3.37 6.45
CA TYR A 250 17.32 -2.00 5.97
C TYR A 250 18.78 -1.62 5.66
N ASN A 251 19.71 -1.99 6.53
CA ASN A 251 21.13 -1.71 6.41
C ASN A 251 21.99 -2.98 6.39
N SER A 252 21.38 -4.15 6.06
CA SER A 252 22.12 -5.41 5.95
C SER A 252 22.95 -5.42 4.67
N VAL A 253 24.21 -5.78 4.82
CA VAL A 253 25.13 -5.96 3.69
C VAL A 253 24.69 -7.16 2.84
N GLU A 254 24.17 -8.20 3.49
CA GLU A 254 23.69 -9.42 2.83
C GLU A 254 22.45 -9.18 1.98
N ALA A 255 21.61 -8.21 2.37
CA ALA A 255 20.43 -7.79 1.63
C ALA A 255 20.72 -6.72 0.57
N ALA A 256 21.93 -6.14 0.58
CA ALA A 256 22.31 -5.13 -0.40
C ALA A 256 22.43 -5.75 -1.80
N ALA A 257 21.93 -5.03 -2.81
CA ALA A 257 21.96 -5.48 -4.19
C ALA A 257 22.17 -4.30 -5.15
N VAL A 258 22.55 -4.61 -6.38
CA VAL A 258 22.55 -3.65 -7.48
C VAL A 258 21.10 -3.45 -7.91
N VAL A 259 20.61 -2.22 -7.92
CA VAL A 259 19.24 -1.89 -8.33
C VAL A 259 19.28 -1.30 -9.74
N PRO A 260 18.81 -2.03 -10.76
CA PRO A 260 18.72 -1.48 -12.10
C PRO A 260 17.76 -0.30 -12.17
N GLU A 261 18.03 0.65 -13.04
CA GLU A 261 17.12 1.77 -13.32
C GLU A 261 15.75 1.25 -13.78
N ASP A 262 14.69 1.79 -13.23
CA ASP A 262 13.30 1.40 -13.51
C ASP A 262 13.02 -0.10 -13.35
N PHE A 263 13.76 -0.78 -12.49
CA PHE A 263 13.57 -2.21 -12.24
C PHE A 263 12.17 -2.49 -11.66
N GLU A 264 11.48 -3.47 -12.22
CA GLU A 264 10.12 -3.88 -11.85
C GLU A 264 10.11 -5.38 -11.55
N VAL A 265 9.39 -5.78 -10.51
CA VAL A 265 9.17 -7.19 -10.17
C VAL A 265 7.66 -7.48 -10.14
N PRO A 266 7.16 -8.42 -10.94
CA PRO A 266 5.73 -8.76 -10.93
C PRO A 266 5.33 -9.48 -9.64
N PHE A 267 4.09 -9.31 -9.23
CA PHE A 267 3.53 -10.10 -8.14
C PHE A 267 3.37 -11.57 -8.56
N GLY A 268 3.46 -12.48 -7.57
CA GLY A 268 3.26 -13.91 -7.78
C GLY A 268 4.39 -14.61 -8.53
N LYS A 269 5.55 -13.96 -8.71
CA LYS A 269 6.76 -14.56 -9.28
C LYS A 269 7.84 -14.69 -8.23
N ALA A 270 8.26 -15.91 -7.98
CA ALA A 270 9.42 -16.21 -7.17
C ALA A 270 10.70 -16.19 -8.03
N ARG A 271 11.82 -15.89 -7.42
CA ARG A 271 13.15 -15.96 -8.04
C ARG A 271 13.95 -17.11 -7.42
N ILE A 272 14.63 -17.90 -8.24
CA ILE A 272 15.57 -18.91 -7.79
C ILE A 272 16.84 -18.19 -7.32
N ARG A 273 17.15 -18.31 -6.04
CA ARG A 273 18.36 -17.71 -5.42
C ARG A 273 19.50 -18.69 -5.36
N ARG A 274 19.21 -19.97 -5.28
CA ARG A 274 20.18 -21.06 -5.22
C ARG A 274 19.62 -22.27 -5.94
N GLU A 275 20.34 -22.77 -6.91
CA GLU A 275 20.01 -23.99 -7.62
C GLU A 275 20.27 -25.22 -6.76
N GLY A 276 19.47 -26.28 -6.97
CA GLY A 276 19.61 -27.56 -6.28
C GLY A 276 18.63 -28.58 -6.85
N THR A 277 18.82 -29.86 -6.44
CA THR A 277 18.03 -31.00 -6.97
C THR A 277 17.33 -31.80 -5.90
N ASP A 278 17.71 -31.66 -4.63
CA ASP A 278 17.25 -32.55 -3.56
C ASP A 278 15.97 -32.08 -2.90
N LEU A 279 15.77 -30.77 -2.77
CA LEU A 279 14.60 -30.16 -2.16
C LEU A 279 14.41 -28.73 -2.65
N SER A 280 13.20 -28.19 -2.45
CA SER A 280 12.88 -26.78 -2.70
C SER A 280 12.57 -26.09 -1.39
N ILE A 281 13.21 -24.94 -1.14
CA ILE A 281 12.91 -24.04 0.00
C ILE A 281 12.26 -22.78 -0.55
N ILE A 282 11.02 -22.50 -0.14
CA ILE A 282 10.31 -21.27 -0.46
C ILE A 282 10.37 -20.37 0.77
N THR A 283 10.88 -19.15 0.60
CA THR A 283 11.14 -18.24 1.71
C THR A 283 11.02 -16.78 1.28
N TYR A 284 10.90 -15.85 2.24
CA TYR A 284 10.82 -14.41 2.03
C TYR A 284 11.36 -13.63 3.23
N GLY A 285 11.55 -12.32 3.08
CA GLY A 285 12.03 -11.45 4.16
C GLY A 285 13.35 -11.92 4.75
N ASN A 286 13.52 -11.83 6.05
CA ASN A 286 14.75 -12.20 6.76
C ASN A 286 15.13 -13.67 6.58
N THR A 287 14.13 -14.55 6.50
CA THR A 287 14.37 -15.99 6.40
C THR A 287 15.02 -16.40 5.08
N CYS A 288 14.89 -15.57 4.05
CA CYS A 288 15.56 -15.78 2.78
C CYS A 288 17.09 -15.83 2.94
N LEU A 289 17.65 -14.92 3.75
CA LEU A 289 19.09 -14.86 3.99
C LEU A 289 19.60 -16.04 4.79
N LEU A 290 18.80 -16.57 5.73
CA LEU A 290 19.19 -17.74 6.53
C LEU A 290 19.38 -18.99 5.69
N TYR A 291 18.63 -19.15 4.61
CA TYR A 291 18.66 -20.32 3.74
C TYR A 291 19.51 -20.13 2.48
N THR A 292 19.88 -18.90 2.15
CA THR A 292 20.74 -18.60 0.98
C THR A 292 22.20 -18.38 1.35
N SER A 293 22.49 -18.07 2.62
CA SER A 293 23.86 -18.01 3.13
C SER A 293 24.46 -19.42 3.27
N PRO A 294 25.80 -19.59 3.08
CA PRO A 294 26.45 -20.81 3.51
C PRO A 294 26.21 -21.00 5.00
N SER A 295 25.86 -22.21 5.41
CA SER A 295 25.72 -22.56 6.82
C SER A 295 27.03 -22.18 7.56
N PRO A 296 26.92 -21.60 8.77
CA PRO A 296 28.10 -21.33 9.60
C PRO A 296 28.85 -22.58 9.95
#